data_2b6f8471f67804e8dbbfd03f5b88ce8f
#
_entry.id   2b6f8471f67804e8dbbfd03f5b88ce8f
#
_cell.length_a   1.000
_cell.length_b   1.000
_cell.length_c   1.000
_cell.angle_alpha   90.00
_cell.angle_beta   90.00
_cell.angle_gamma   90.00
#
_symmetry.space_group_name_H-M   'P 1'
#
loop_
_entity.id
_entity.type
_entity.pdbx_description
1 polymer ?
#
loop_
_entity_poly.entity_id
_entity_poly.type
_entity_poly.pdbx_seq_one_letter_code
_entity_poly.pdbx_strand_id
1 'polypeptide(L)'
;MNALKPNYRAVLAFAHDVLASAVCWVLAFWLRLNLEIPEEFFPALATVVTAAVPLHALIFWRLGLYRGSWRYASLPDLKRIAFACLIGALAVPALLAFFRAGAGVPRSTFILAPLLLAAIMSGSRIAYRAWKERSLYGHVHLTGEPVLVIGAGDITVNLLREIERSSQWRAVGILDDDPAWHGQVLLGVKVLGG
;
A
#
# COMPACT_ATOMS: atom_id res chain seq x y z
N MET A 1 -0.52 -33.99 -2.58
CA MET A 1 -0.65 -32.81 -3.45
C MET A 1 -1.74 -31.91 -2.90
N ASN A 2 -1.39 -30.95 -2.02
CA ASN A 2 -2.37 -30.01 -1.48
C ASN A 2 -2.64 -28.95 -2.54
N ALA A 3 -3.83 -28.97 -3.15
CA ALA A 3 -4.30 -27.92 -4.03
C ALA A 3 -4.29 -26.60 -3.25
N LEU A 4 -3.45 -25.66 -3.69
CA LEU A 4 -3.36 -24.31 -3.17
C LEU A 4 -4.75 -23.66 -3.30
N LYS A 5 -5.49 -23.54 -2.18
CA LYS A 5 -6.71 -22.72 -2.17
C LYS A 5 -6.31 -21.32 -2.65
N PRO A 6 -6.90 -20.81 -3.73
CA PRO A 6 -6.55 -19.48 -4.22
C PRO A 6 -6.82 -18.49 -3.09
N ASN A 7 -5.77 -17.77 -2.67
CA ASN A 7 -5.90 -16.76 -1.65
C ASN A 7 -6.72 -15.60 -2.24
N TYR A 8 -8.04 -15.57 -1.96
CA TYR A 8 -8.97 -14.58 -2.52
C TYR A 8 -8.47 -13.13 -2.35
N ARG A 9 -7.70 -12.88 -1.28
CA ARG A 9 -7.11 -11.56 -1.03
C ARG A 9 -6.02 -11.23 -2.07
N ALA A 10 -5.22 -12.21 -2.49
CA ALA A 10 -4.24 -12.02 -3.54
C ALA A 10 -4.91 -11.75 -4.89
N VAL A 11 -6.03 -12.44 -5.16
CA VAL A 11 -6.83 -12.22 -6.38
C VAL A 11 -7.45 -10.82 -6.40
N LEU A 12 -8.04 -10.38 -5.29
CA LEU A 12 -8.61 -9.03 -5.17
C LEU A 12 -7.55 -7.95 -5.37
N ALA A 13 -6.38 -8.15 -4.81
CA ALA A 13 -5.28 -7.22 -4.98
C ALA A 13 -4.75 -7.16 -6.40
N PHE A 14 -4.62 -8.32 -7.03
CA PHE A 14 -4.26 -8.38 -8.44
C PHE A 14 -5.29 -7.64 -9.30
N ALA A 15 -6.58 -7.90 -9.09
CA ALA A 15 -7.64 -7.22 -9.80
C ALA A 15 -7.63 -5.69 -9.59
N HIS A 16 -7.41 -5.25 -8.33
CA HIS A 16 -7.25 -3.84 -8.00
C HIS A 16 -6.08 -3.21 -8.77
N ASP A 17 -4.90 -3.83 -8.76
CA ASP A 17 -3.70 -3.27 -9.38
C ASP A 17 -3.81 -3.25 -10.92
N VAL A 18 -4.46 -4.24 -11.52
CA VAL A 18 -4.77 -4.27 -12.96
C VAL A 18 -5.76 -3.16 -13.32
N LEU A 19 -6.81 -2.98 -12.53
CA LEU A 19 -7.77 -1.89 -12.71
C LEU A 19 -7.10 -0.53 -12.52
N ALA A 20 -6.27 -0.39 -11.49
CA ALA A 20 -5.49 0.83 -11.23
C ALA A 20 -4.60 1.18 -12.43
N SER A 21 -4.00 0.18 -13.10
CA SER A 21 -3.23 0.41 -14.32
C SER A 21 -4.07 1.06 -15.42
N ALA A 22 -5.28 0.54 -15.69
CA ALA A 22 -6.17 1.13 -16.70
C ALA A 22 -6.57 2.57 -16.31
N VAL A 23 -6.99 2.76 -15.05
CA VAL A 23 -7.39 4.07 -14.53
C VAL A 23 -6.26 5.08 -14.60
N CYS A 24 -5.01 4.69 -14.27
CA CYS A 24 -3.86 5.59 -14.34
C CYS A 24 -3.56 6.07 -15.76
N TRP A 25 -3.73 5.24 -16.77
CA TRP A 25 -3.57 5.67 -18.16
C TRP A 25 -4.65 6.66 -18.58
N VAL A 26 -5.92 6.41 -18.22
CA VAL A 26 -7.00 7.35 -18.46
C VAL A 26 -6.75 8.68 -17.76
N LEU A 27 -6.37 8.63 -16.48
CA LEU A 27 -6.04 9.82 -15.68
C LEU A 27 -4.84 10.59 -16.26
N ALA A 28 -3.82 9.88 -16.74
CA ALA A 28 -2.65 10.52 -17.35
C ALA A 28 -3.00 11.28 -18.64
N PHE A 29 -3.87 10.73 -19.48
CA PHE A 29 -4.39 11.45 -20.64
C PHE A 29 -5.25 12.65 -20.22
N TRP A 30 -6.17 12.44 -19.30
CA TRP A 30 -7.07 13.46 -18.79
C TRP A 30 -6.33 14.66 -18.19
N LEU A 31 -5.34 14.39 -17.33
CA LEU A 31 -4.49 15.44 -16.75
C LEU A 31 -3.61 16.13 -17.80
N ARG A 32 -3.08 15.37 -18.77
CA ARG A 32 -2.22 15.91 -19.81
C ARG A 32 -2.98 16.82 -20.78
N LEU A 33 -4.25 16.54 -21.00
CA LEU A 33 -5.13 17.25 -21.96
C LEU A 33 -6.07 18.24 -21.27
N ASN A 34 -5.66 18.81 -20.12
CA ASN A 34 -6.39 19.83 -19.37
C ASN A 34 -7.78 19.38 -18.89
N LEU A 35 -7.89 18.16 -18.37
CA LEU A 35 -9.11 17.60 -17.80
C LEU A 35 -10.22 17.30 -18.84
N GLU A 36 -9.87 17.26 -20.10
CA GLU A 36 -10.74 16.87 -21.19
C GLU A 36 -9.97 15.95 -22.16
N ILE A 37 -10.58 14.89 -22.63
CA ILE A 37 -9.97 13.99 -23.61
C ILE A 37 -10.72 14.17 -24.94
N PRO A 38 -10.16 14.89 -25.92
CA PRO A 38 -10.76 15.04 -27.23
C PRO A 38 -10.91 13.67 -27.94
N GLU A 39 -11.94 13.54 -28.77
CA GLU A 39 -12.26 12.28 -29.45
C GLU A 39 -11.13 11.74 -30.31
N GLU A 40 -10.29 12.61 -30.85
CA GLU A 40 -9.11 12.24 -31.64
C GLU A 40 -8.06 11.43 -30.84
N PHE A 41 -8.07 11.52 -29.50
CA PHE A 41 -7.15 10.78 -28.63
C PHE A 41 -7.70 9.43 -28.16
N PHE A 42 -9.01 9.13 -28.38
CA PHE A 42 -9.57 7.84 -27.94
C PHE A 42 -8.90 6.62 -28.59
N PRO A 43 -8.53 6.61 -29.88
CA PRO A 43 -7.81 5.49 -30.47
C PRO A 43 -6.43 5.28 -29.84
N ALA A 44 -5.71 6.37 -29.57
CA ALA A 44 -4.39 6.31 -28.93
C ALA A 44 -4.50 5.82 -27.47
N LEU A 45 -5.50 6.31 -26.71
CA LEU A 45 -5.79 5.86 -25.35
C LEU A 45 -6.16 4.37 -25.32
N ALA A 46 -7.06 3.91 -26.22
CA ALA A 46 -7.44 2.52 -26.31
C ALA A 46 -6.23 1.63 -26.62
N THR A 47 -5.37 2.05 -27.55
CA THR A 47 -4.16 1.31 -27.93
C THR A 47 -3.21 1.18 -26.74
N VAL A 48 -2.94 2.26 -26.01
CA VAL A 48 -2.02 2.19 -24.86
C VAL A 48 -2.60 1.39 -23.70
N VAL A 49 -3.89 1.51 -23.40
CA VAL A 49 -4.54 0.75 -22.32
C VAL A 49 -4.53 -0.74 -22.63
N THR A 50 -4.88 -1.14 -23.87
CA THR A 50 -4.87 -2.55 -24.28
C THR A 50 -3.48 -3.17 -24.28
N ALA A 51 -2.43 -2.41 -24.53
CA ALA A 51 -1.05 -2.86 -24.43
C ALA A 51 -0.53 -2.84 -22.97
N ALA A 52 -0.77 -1.76 -22.23
CA ALA A 52 -0.19 -1.55 -20.91
C ALA A 52 -0.82 -2.45 -19.83
N VAL A 53 -2.13 -2.65 -19.85
CA VAL A 53 -2.82 -3.42 -18.80
C VAL A 53 -2.35 -4.87 -18.73
N PRO A 54 -2.32 -5.67 -19.81
CA PRO A 54 -1.83 -7.04 -19.74
C PRO A 54 -0.33 -7.10 -19.46
N LEU A 55 0.45 -6.12 -19.95
CA LEU A 55 1.88 -6.06 -19.70
C LEU A 55 2.15 -5.78 -18.21
N HIS A 56 1.46 -4.83 -17.58
CA HIS A 56 1.56 -4.58 -16.14
C HIS A 56 1.10 -5.80 -15.34
N ALA A 57 0.00 -6.45 -15.71
CA ALA A 57 -0.47 -7.67 -15.05
C ALA A 57 0.61 -8.76 -15.05
N LEU A 58 1.29 -8.96 -16.18
CA LEU A 58 2.40 -9.92 -16.31
C LEU A 58 3.60 -9.52 -15.43
N ILE A 59 4.01 -8.24 -15.47
CA ILE A 59 5.12 -7.72 -14.67
C ILE A 59 4.84 -7.92 -13.18
N PHE A 60 3.66 -7.51 -12.70
CA PHE A 60 3.27 -7.60 -11.30
C PHE A 60 3.22 -9.05 -10.82
N TRP A 61 2.69 -9.95 -11.64
CA TRP A 61 2.65 -11.38 -11.33
C TRP A 61 4.06 -11.99 -11.28
N ARG A 62 4.94 -11.67 -12.25
CA ARG A 62 6.32 -12.18 -12.32
C ARG A 62 7.18 -11.68 -11.16
N LEU A 63 7.02 -10.44 -10.75
CA LEU A 63 7.75 -9.85 -9.61
C LEU A 63 7.18 -10.31 -8.26
N GLY A 64 6.13 -11.11 -8.26
CA GLY A 64 5.60 -11.72 -7.04
C GLY A 64 4.97 -10.73 -6.07
N LEU A 65 4.37 -9.63 -6.57
CA LEU A 65 3.71 -8.62 -5.75
C LEU A 65 2.58 -9.20 -4.86
N TYR A 66 2.10 -10.40 -5.19
CA TYR A 66 0.98 -11.07 -4.53
C TYR A 66 1.39 -12.30 -3.72
N ARG A 67 2.72 -12.60 -3.62
CA ARG A 67 3.24 -13.77 -2.90
C ARG A 67 3.49 -13.51 -1.42
N GLY A 68 3.39 -12.27 -0.95
CA GLY A 68 3.64 -11.86 0.43
C GLY A 68 2.40 -11.90 1.31
N SER A 69 2.60 -11.90 2.63
CA SER A 69 1.53 -11.68 3.59
C SER A 69 1.08 -10.21 3.52
N TRP A 70 -0.09 -9.96 2.96
CA TRP A 70 -0.74 -8.64 2.86
C TRP A 70 -0.97 -7.95 4.20
N ARG A 71 -0.62 -8.63 5.27
CA ARG A 71 -0.82 -8.15 6.64
C ARG A 71 0.13 -7.01 7.01
N TYR A 72 1.24 -6.89 6.27
CA TYR A 72 2.29 -5.92 6.58
C TYR A 72 2.73 -5.24 5.28
N ALA A 73 2.17 -4.06 4.96
CA ALA A 73 2.77 -3.18 3.97
C ALA A 73 4.13 -2.72 4.53
N SER A 74 5.20 -3.34 4.05
CA SER A 74 6.56 -3.08 4.51
C SER A 74 7.31 -2.20 3.51
N LEU A 75 8.37 -1.53 3.93
CA LEU A 75 9.26 -0.80 3.02
C LEU A 75 9.75 -1.66 1.83
N PRO A 76 10.07 -2.96 1.99
CA PRO A 76 10.36 -3.85 0.87
C PRO A 76 9.23 -3.97 -0.16
N ASP A 77 7.96 -3.95 0.27
CA ASP A 77 6.83 -4.03 -0.67
C ASP A 77 6.70 -2.76 -1.50
N LEU A 78 6.90 -1.58 -0.89
CA LEU A 78 6.91 -0.31 -1.61
C LEU A 78 8.05 -0.25 -2.65
N LYS A 79 9.24 -0.75 -2.30
CA LYS A 79 10.36 -0.87 -3.24
C LYS A 79 10.03 -1.79 -4.41
N ARG A 80 9.35 -2.92 -4.17
CA ARG A 80 8.90 -3.83 -5.24
C ARG A 80 7.88 -3.16 -6.17
N ILE A 81 6.93 -2.41 -5.61
CA ILE A 81 5.96 -1.63 -6.41
C ILE A 81 6.70 -0.62 -7.27
N ALA A 82 7.58 0.19 -6.68
CA ALA A 82 8.34 1.21 -7.41
C ALA A 82 9.15 0.58 -8.55
N PHE A 83 9.80 -0.55 -8.29
CA PHE A 83 10.57 -1.29 -9.30
C PHE A 83 9.65 -1.86 -10.40
N ALA A 84 8.49 -2.40 -10.05
CA ALA A 84 7.52 -2.90 -11.01
C ALA A 84 6.98 -1.78 -11.93
N CYS A 85 6.66 -0.62 -11.34
CA CYS A 85 6.21 0.55 -12.10
C CYS A 85 7.33 1.11 -12.99
N LEU A 86 8.59 1.09 -12.54
CA LEU A 86 9.73 1.48 -13.36
C LEU A 86 9.92 0.57 -14.57
N ILE A 87 9.84 -0.75 -14.37
CA ILE A 87 9.89 -1.70 -15.49
C ILE A 87 8.73 -1.44 -16.46
N GLY A 88 7.52 -1.21 -15.96
CA GLY A 88 6.36 -0.87 -16.80
C GLY A 88 6.55 0.44 -17.58
N ALA A 89 7.14 1.46 -16.94
CA ALA A 89 7.44 2.75 -17.55
C ALA A 89 8.39 2.63 -18.76
N LEU A 90 9.28 1.65 -18.75
CA LEU A 90 10.19 1.36 -19.84
C LEU A 90 9.58 0.38 -20.87
N ALA A 91 8.89 -0.65 -20.38
CA ALA A 91 8.38 -1.72 -21.21
C ALA A 91 7.19 -1.29 -22.09
N VAL A 92 6.29 -0.44 -21.58
CA VAL A 92 5.12 0.02 -22.37
C VAL A 92 5.55 0.85 -23.58
N PRO A 93 6.35 1.91 -23.46
CA PRO A 93 6.79 2.65 -24.65
C PRO A 93 7.64 1.81 -25.58
N ALA A 94 8.49 0.90 -25.06
CA ALA A 94 9.27 -0.01 -25.89
C ALA A 94 8.36 -0.96 -26.71
N LEU A 95 7.32 -1.50 -26.09
CA LEU A 95 6.34 -2.35 -26.77
C LEU A 95 5.60 -1.58 -27.87
N LEU A 96 5.13 -0.37 -27.57
CA LEU A 96 4.42 0.46 -28.54
C LEU A 96 5.33 0.90 -29.69
N ALA A 97 6.60 1.20 -29.41
CA ALA A 97 7.59 1.51 -30.44
C ALA A 97 7.89 0.32 -31.34
N PHE A 98 8.03 -0.89 -30.76
CA PHE A 98 8.26 -2.11 -31.52
C PHE A 98 7.14 -2.40 -32.52
N PHE A 99 5.89 -2.23 -32.12
CA PHE A 99 4.72 -2.43 -33.00
C PHE A 99 4.34 -1.17 -33.80
N ARG A 100 5.10 -0.08 -33.69
CA ARG A 100 4.79 1.22 -34.31
C ARG A 100 3.39 1.74 -33.98
N ALA A 101 2.88 1.36 -32.80
CA ALA A 101 1.51 1.67 -32.34
C ALA A 101 1.43 2.90 -31.42
N GLY A 102 2.52 3.61 -31.20
CA GLY A 102 2.58 4.77 -30.31
C GLY A 102 2.12 6.10 -30.93
N ALA A 103 1.58 6.10 -32.17
CA ALA A 103 1.11 7.30 -32.83
C ALA A 103 -0.05 7.94 -32.03
N GLY A 104 0.02 9.27 -31.82
CA GLY A 104 -1.00 10.01 -31.07
C GLY A 104 -0.92 9.91 -29.56
N VAL A 105 -0.03 9.11 -28.98
CA VAL A 105 0.16 9.03 -27.52
C VAL A 105 1.03 10.19 -27.05
N PRO A 106 0.55 11.09 -26.18
CA PRO A 106 1.37 12.20 -25.65
C PRO A 106 2.54 11.67 -24.83
N ARG A 107 3.78 12.10 -25.15
CA ARG A 107 4.99 11.59 -24.51
C ARG A 107 5.00 11.71 -22.98
N SER A 108 4.42 12.78 -22.44
CA SER A 108 4.35 13.00 -21.00
C SER A 108 3.49 11.95 -20.26
N THR A 109 2.55 11.28 -20.92
CA THR A 109 1.75 10.23 -20.31
C THR A 109 2.57 9.00 -19.95
N PHE A 110 3.67 8.74 -20.65
CA PHE A 110 4.62 7.66 -20.33
C PHE A 110 5.38 7.87 -19.02
N ILE A 111 5.42 9.11 -18.53
CA ILE A 111 6.00 9.45 -17.22
C ILE A 111 4.87 9.54 -16.18
N LEU A 112 3.77 10.20 -16.54
CA LEU A 112 2.68 10.50 -15.62
C LEU A 112 1.92 9.23 -15.18
N ALA A 113 1.62 8.32 -16.11
CA ALA A 113 0.88 7.10 -15.80
C ALA A 113 1.62 6.18 -14.82
N PRO A 114 2.93 5.86 -14.97
CA PRO A 114 3.66 5.07 -13.98
C PRO A 114 3.78 5.75 -12.60
N LEU A 115 3.91 7.07 -12.55
CA LEU A 115 3.94 7.81 -11.28
C LEU A 115 2.60 7.73 -10.55
N LEU A 116 1.50 7.93 -11.27
CA LEU A 116 0.14 7.76 -10.73
C LEU A 116 -0.09 6.33 -10.26
N LEU A 117 0.36 5.35 -11.05
CA LEU A 117 0.23 3.93 -10.71
C LEU A 117 1.01 3.59 -9.44
N ALA A 118 2.24 4.04 -9.32
CA ALA A 118 3.05 3.86 -8.11
C ALA A 118 2.38 4.52 -6.89
N ALA A 119 1.84 5.72 -7.05
CA ALA A 119 1.13 6.45 -5.98
C ALA A 119 -0.16 5.72 -5.56
N ILE A 120 -0.99 5.27 -6.50
CA ILE A 120 -2.24 4.57 -6.20
C ILE A 120 -1.97 3.21 -5.55
N MET A 121 -1.04 2.41 -6.09
CA MET A 121 -0.70 1.10 -5.53
C MET A 121 -0.07 1.20 -4.14
N SER A 122 0.84 2.15 -3.94
CA SER A 122 1.47 2.38 -2.63
C SER A 122 0.47 2.98 -1.63
N GLY A 123 -0.28 3.99 -2.07
CA GLY A 123 -1.28 4.67 -1.24
C GLY A 123 -2.39 3.75 -0.76
N SER A 124 -2.92 2.89 -1.62
CA SER A 124 -3.96 1.91 -1.25
C SER A 124 -3.45 0.92 -0.19
N ARG A 125 -2.20 0.47 -0.29
CA ARG A 125 -1.60 -0.45 0.69
C ARG A 125 -1.33 0.24 2.03
N ILE A 126 -0.83 1.48 2.00
CA ILE A 126 -0.62 2.28 3.21
C ILE A 126 -1.96 2.61 3.87
N ALA A 127 -2.96 3.02 3.10
CA ALA A 127 -4.29 3.33 3.59
C ALA A 127 -4.97 2.11 4.22
N TYR A 128 -4.88 0.94 3.56
CA TYR A 128 -5.40 -0.31 4.11
C TYR A 128 -4.71 -0.69 5.43
N ARG A 129 -3.39 -0.54 5.49
CA ARG A 129 -2.63 -0.76 6.72
C ARG A 129 -3.07 0.20 7.82
N ALA A 130 -3.12 1.51 7.54
CA ALA A 130 -3.52 2.52 8.51
C ALA A 130 -4.96 2.31 9.01
N TRP A 131 -5.89 1.95 8.10
CA TRP A 131 -7.26 1.61 8.47
C TRP A 131 -7.31 0.38 9.37
N LYS A 132 -6.57 -0.65 9.04
CA LYS A 132 -6.51 -1.88 9.83
C LYS A 132 -5.84 -1.65 11.18
N GLU A 133 -4.76 -0.87 11.24
CA GLU A 133 -4.13 -0.48 12.49
C GLU A 133 -5.10 0.32 13.36
N ARG A 134 -5.82 1.30 12.79
CA ARG A 134 -6.87 2.04 13.52
C ARG A 134 -8.00 1.13 14.00
N SER A 135 -8.43 0.17 13.18
CA SER A 135 -9.48 -0.80 13.56
C SER A 135 -9.01 -1.77 14.66
N LEU A 136 -7.70 -2.04 14.74
CA LEU A 136 -7.12 -2.87 15.79
C LEU A 136 -6.74 -2.06 17.05
N TYR A 137 -6.31 -0.80 16.89
CA TYR A 137 -5.81 0.08 17.96
C TYR A 137 -6.81 1.19 18.36
N GLY A 138 -7.88 1.39 17.59
CA GLY A 138 -8.88 2.43 17.84
C GLY A 138 -9.90 2.11 18.94
N HIS A 139 -9.88 0.91 19.49
CA HIS A 139 -10.65 0.56 20.66
C HIS A 139 -9.68 0.57 21.86
N VAL A 140 -9.57 1.71 22.54
CA VAL A 140 -9.20 1.69 23.96
C VAL A 140 -10.25 0.77 24.60
N HIS A 141 -9.88 -0.48 24.84
CA HIS A 141 -10.75 -1.38 25.56
C HIS A 141 -10.98 -0.77 26.95
N LEU A 142 -12.17 -0.17 27.13
CA LEU A 142 -12.63 0.30 28.44
C LEU A 142 -12.94 -0.89 29.37
N THR A 143 -12.90 -2.11 28.83
CA THR A 143 -13.14 -3.38 29.50
C THR A 143 -11.83 -4.12 29.72
N GLY A 144 -11.61 -4.63 30.91
CA GLY A 144 -10.43 -5.36 31.34
C GLY A 144 -9.93 -4.89 32.71
N GLU A 145 -9.25 -5.76 33.44
CA GLU A 145 -8.68 -5.41 34.74
C GLU A 145 -7.56 -4.36 34.56
N PRO A 146 -7.57 -3.26 35.34
CA PRO A 146 -6.55 -2.22 35.21
C PRO A 146 -5.21 -2.73 35.73
N VAL A 147 -4.15 -2.58 34.93
CA VAL A 147 -2.78 -2.95 35.29
C VAL A 147 -1.82 -1.77 35.08
N LEU A 148 -0.85 -1.65 35.98
CA LEU A 148 0.32 -0.79 35.80
C LEU A 148 1.46 -1.63 35.26
N VAL A 149 2.16 -1.12 34.25
CA VAL A 149 3.33 -1.76 33.67
C VAL A 149 4.58 -1.11 34.28
N ILE A 150 5.53 -1.91 34.72
CA ILE A 150 6.79 -1.43 35.30
C ILE A 150 7.90 -1.54 34.24
N GLY A 151 8.62 -0.41 34.03
CA GLY A 151 9.68 -0.23 33.05
C GLY A 151 9.15 0.33 31.71
N ALA A 152 9.86 1.30 31.14
CA ALA A 152 9.59 1.89 29.84
C ALA A 152 10.71 1.49 28.85
N GLY A 153 10.40 0.74 27.79
CA GLY A 153 11.38 0.29 26.82
C GLY A 153 10.77 -0.62 25.75
N ASP A 154 11.60 -1.21 24.92
CA ASP A 154 11.16 -2.06 23.80
C ASP A 154 10.34 -3.28 24.26
N ILE A 155 10.65 -3.84 25.40
CA ILE A 155 9.92 -4.97 25.99
C ILE A 155 8.51 -4.51 26.38
N THR A 156 8.39 -3.33 26.97
CA THR A 156 7.10 -2.73 27.35
C THR A 156 6.22 -2.46 26.13
N VAL A 157 6.80 -1.99 25.05
CA VAL A 157 6.05 -1.81 23.79
C VAL A 157 5.45 -3.13 23.29
N ASN A 158 6.19 -4.24 23.41
CA ASN A 158 5.69 -5.55 23.02
C ASN A 158 4.62 -6.06 24.01
N LEU A 159 4.82 -5.86 25.31
CA LEU A 159 3.85 -6.22 26.34
C LEU A 159 2.54 -5.44 26.20
N LEU A 160 2.61 -4.13 25.95
CA LEU A 160 1.42 -3.30 25.71
C LEU A 160 0.63 -3.79 24.49
N ARG A 161 1.30 -4.21 23.41
CA ARG A 161 0.61 -4.81 22.26
C ARG A 161 -0.08 -6.13 22.61
N GLU A 162 0.49 -6.91 23.50
CA GLU A 162 -0.12 -8.18 23.93
C GLU A 162 -1.30 -7.91 24.87
N ILE A 163 -1.18 -6.97 25.81
CA ILE A 163 -2.27 -6.51 26.67
C ILE A 163 -3.42 -5.97 25.83
N GLU A 164 -3.12 -5.18 24.78
CA GLU A 164 -4.14 -4.63 23.89
C GLU A 164 -4.87 -5.70 23.06
N ARG A 165 -4.22 -6.83 22.76
CA ARG A 165 -4.86 -7.99 22.14
C ARG A 165 -5.68 -8.83 23.08
N SER A 166 -5.37 -8.74 24.37
CA SER A 166 -6.06 -9.43 25.45
C SER A 166 -7.24 -8.59 25.90
N SER A 167 -8.45 -9.12 25.88
CA SER A 167 -9.62 -8.45 26.50
C SER A 167 -9.62 -8.51 28.04
N GLN A 168 -8.63 -9.18 28.63
CA GLN A 168 -8.55 -9.46 30.07
C GLN A 168 -7.89 -8.32 30.85
N TRP A 169 -6.92 -7.62 30.25
CA TRP A 169 -6.11 -6.61 30.92
C TRP A 169 -6.20 -5.25 30.21
N ARG A 170 -6.08 -4.17 30.97
CA ARG A 170 -6.02 -2.79 30.47
C ARG A 170 -4.87 -2.04 31.12
N ALA A 171 -3.85 -1.67 30.36
CA ALA A 171 -2.77 -0.83 30.87
C ALA A 171 -3.28 0.58 31.14
N VAL A 172 -3.19 1.03 32.39
CA VAL A 172 -3.65 2.36 32.84
C VAL A 172 -2.49 3.34 33.02
N GLY A 173 -1.26 2.85 33.07
CA GLY A 173 -0.03 3.66 33.21
C GLY A 173 1.22 2.80 33.14
N ILE A 174 2.34 3.46 32.93
CA ILE A 174 3.67 2.87 32.96
C ILE A 174 4.45 3.59 34.05
N LEU A 175 5.19 2.84 34.85
CA LEU A 175 6.12 3.38 35.85
C LEU A 175 7.55 3.12 35.40
N ASP A 176 8.42 4.12 35.49
CA ASP A 176 9.83 3.97 35.15
C ASP A 176 10.65 4.94 35.98
N ASP A 177 11.77 4.46 36.53
CA ASP A 177 12.67 5.22 37.38
C ASP A 177 13.52 6.23 36.58
N ASP A 178 13.67 6.03 35.25
CA ASP A 178 14.42 6.94 34.39
C ASP A 178 13.60 8.21 34.08
N PRO A 179 14.05 9.41 34.57
CA PRO A 179 13.37 10.67 34.31
C PRO A 179 13.19 10.98 32.80
N ALA A 180 14.01 10.39 31.93
CA ALA A 180 13.92 10.60 30.49
C ALA A 180 12.59 10.07 29.88
N TRP A 181 11.94 9.14 30.55
CA TRP A 181 10.66 8.57 30.13
C TRP A 181 9.45 9.27 30.73
N HIS A 182 9.63 10.05 31.83
CA HIS A 182 8.52 10.66 32.54
C HIS A 182 7.68 11.58 31.64
N GLY A 183 6.39 11.38 31.67
CA GLY A 183 5.43 12.14 30.86
C GLY A 183 5.33 11.73 29.37
N GLN A 184 6.20 10.84 28.89
CA GLN A 184 6.08 10.29 27.55
C GLN A 184 4.87 9.35 27.43
N VAL A 185 4.44 9.08 26.21
CA VAL A 185 3.30 8.21 25.90
C VAL A 185 3.78 7.08 24.99
N LEU A 186 3.67 5.84 25.45
CA LEU A 186 3.99 4.63 24.70
C LEU A 186 2.67 3.93 24.31
N LEU A 187 2.39 3.81 23.03
CA LEU A 187 1.17 3.19 22.48
C LEU A 187 -0.13 3.71 23.17
N GLY A 188 -0.20 5.01 23.48
CA GLY A 188 -1.38 5.59 24.10
C GLY A 188 -1.41 5.52 25.65
N VAL A 189 -0.46 4.83 26.27
CA VAL A 189 -0.33 4.71 27.73
C VAL A 189 0.76 5.66 28.23
N LYS A 190 0.42 6.49 29.22
CA LYS A 190 1.33 7.51 29.77
C LYS A 190 2.31 6.91 30.77
N VAL A 191 3.59 7.32 30.68
CA VAL A 191 4.59 7.07 31.70
C VAL A 191 4.36 8.07 32.87
N LEU A 192 4.02 7.56 34.04
CA LEU A 192 3.58 8.35 35.20
C LEU A 192 4.74 8.81 36.07
N GLY A 193 5.88 8.13 36.00
CA GLY A 193 7.05 8.34 36.85
C GLY A 193 7.45 7.05 37.58
N GLY A 194 8.48 7.09 38.40
CA GLY A 194 8.96 6.00 39.27
C GLY A 194 8.64 6.23 40.71
#